data_e3e7556ec69b2f1b1aaf4f8b08ed5161
#
_entry.id   e3e7556ec69b2f1b1aaf4f8b08ed5161
#
_cell.length_a   1.000
_cell.length_b   1.000
_cell.length_c   1.000
_cell.angle_alpha   90.00
_cell.angle_beta   90.00
_cell.angle_gamma   90.00
#
_symmetry.space_group_name_H-M   'P 1'
#
loop_
_entity.id
_entity.type
_entity.pdbx_description
1 polymer ?
#
loop_
_entity_poly.entity_id
_entity_poly.type
_entity_poly.pdbx_seq_one_letter_code
_entity_poly.pdbx_strand_id
1 'polypeptide(L)'
;MSQSNAVSKQSEQLHKDVQEAFKSFQSVAPTALKTTDYSKVLTSTLAATQKSVKIQIAAGDLTLLKQSGYKLCFAKKVGNEAYNVVWQSYVQYLSNSTFSWTPQYQLFGANSFQANVQVDVSTNLVNIGLGQQSILDNAGLLGSATSGGPDTSITLVNNYGAIHPGLSQLSTGIDGKQISTPIYVASAQVVTGQTVLTPVETILVWFEQNVQTSTMFSTSRSQSIEIDLTFDNSATRLYSGGSWTVV
;
A
#
# COMPACT_ATOMS: atom_id res chain seq x y z
N MET A 1 11.27 -27.15 14.35
CA MET A 1 12.28 -26.11 14.67
C MET A 1 13.26 -25.79 13.52
N SER A 2 13.35 -26.53 12.42
CA SER A 2 14.34 -26.27 11.35
C SER A 2 13.88 -25.34 10.21
N GLN A 3 12.59 -25.18 9.97
CA GLN A 3 12.06 -24.34 8.87
C GLN A 3 12.08 -22.82 9.18
N SER A 4 11.88 -22.43 10.44
CA SER A 4 11.93 -21.04 10.89
C SER A 4 13.32 -20.39 10.71
N ASN A 5 14.39 -21.17 10.89
CA ASN A 5 15.77 -20.70 10.73
C ASN A 5 16.21 -20.52 9.26
N ALA A 6 15.59 -21.23 8.34
CA ALA A 6 15.90 -21.11 6.91
C ALA A 6 15.29 -19.83 6.31
N VAL A 7 14.06 -19.50 6.72
CA VAL A 7 13.33 -18.32 6.25
C VAL A 7 13.97 -17.03 6.78
N SER A 8 14.44 -17.00 8.03
CA SER A 8 15.14 -15.84 8.58
C SER A 8 16.48 -15.58 7.88
N LYS A 9 17.23 -16.61 7.55
CA LYS A 9 18.50 -16.51 6.81
C LYS A 9 18.30 -16.03 5.36
N GLN A 10 17.22 -16.43 4.72
CA GLN A 10 16.88 -16.00 3.37
C GLN A 10 16.46 -14.53 3.31
N SER A 11 15.71 -14.07 4.33
CA SER A 11 15.33 -12.67 4.51
C SER A 11 16.55 -11.78 4.80
N GLU A 12 17.46 -12.22 5.68
CA GLU A 12 18.71 -11.51 5.98
C GLU A 12 19.64 -11.45 4.75
N GLN A 13 19.69 -12.51 3.94
CA GLN A 13 20.49 -12.54 2.74
C GLN A 13 19.94 -11.58 1.69
N LEU A 14 18.63 -11.59 1.46
CA LEU A 14 17.96 -10.66 0.54
C LEU A 14 18.17 -9.20 0.96
N HIS A 15 18.12 -8.92 2.27
CA HIS A 15 18.36 -7.58 2.81
C HIS A 15 19.83 -7.13 2.59
N LYS A 16 20.79 -8.03 2.76
CA LYS A 16 22.21 -7.78 2.45
C LYS A 16 22.44 -7.55 0.96
N ASP A 17 21.83 -8.36 0.10
CA ASP A 17 21.98 -8.25 -1.35
C ASP A 17 21.41 -6.93 -1.88
N VAL A 18 20.29 -6.47 -1.33
CA VAL A 18 19.69 -5.16 -1.64
C VAL A 18 20.58 -4.02 -1.12
N GLN A 19 21.13 -4.13 0.08
CA GLN A 19 22.05 -3.12 0.61
C GLN A 19 23.38 -3.07 -0.15
N GLU A 20 23.92 -4.20 -0.57
CA GLU A 20 25.14 -4.26 -1.39
C GLU A 20 24.90 -3.71 -2.80
N ALA A 21 23.76 -4.01 -3.41
CA ALA A 21 23.34 -3.39 -4.66
C ALA A 21 23.22 -1.86 -4.51
N PHE A 22 22.67 -1.37 -3.41
CA PHE A 22 22.53 0.07 -3.12
C PHE A 22 23.90 0.73 -2.86
N LYS A 23 24.82 0.07 -2.15
CA LYS A 23 26.20 0.55 -1.92
C LYS A 23 27.02 0.57 -3.20
N SER A 24 26.90 -0.43 -4.06
CA SER A 24 27.56 -0.44 -5.37
C SER A 24 27.08 0.70 -6.27
N PHE A 25 25.80 1.10 -6.14
CA PHE A 25 25.23 2.28 -6.81
C PHE A 25 25.84 3.61 -6.32
N GLN A 26 26.14 3.73 -5.03
CA GLN A 26 26.75 4.95 -4.46
C GLN A 26 28.25 5.08 -4.75
N SER A 27 28.94 3.98 -5.04
CA SER A 27 30.38 3.96 -5.26
C SER A 27 30.83 4.18 -6.72
N VAL A 28 29.90 4.16 -7.67
CA VAL A 28 30.19 4.46 -9.08
C VAL A 28 30.05 5.96 -9.28
N ALA A 29 31.19 6.64 -9.45
CA ALA A 29 31.23 8.02 -9.92
C ALA A 29 30.37 8.18 -11.19
N PRO A 30 29.79 9.35 -11.45
CA PRO A 30 28.79 9.52 -12.51
C PRO A 30 29.41 9.46 -13.90
N THR A 31 29.81 8.29 -14.34
CA THR A 31 30.04 7.99 -15.74
C THR A 31 28.70 7.50 -16.28
N ALA A 32 28.08 8.29 -17.13
CA ALA A 32 26.77 8.14 -17.73
C ALA A 32 26.32 6.67 -17.87
N LEU A 33 25.67 6.12 -16.85
CA LEU A 33 24.84 4.94 -16.98
C LEU A 33 23.73 5.28 -17.97
N LYS A 34 23.69 4.57 -19.10
CA LYS A 34 22.63 4.79 -20.10
C LYS A 34 21.29 4.65 -19.39
N THR A 35 20.41 5.59 -19.60
CA THR A 35 19.05 5.67 -19.01
C THR A 35 18.28 4.33 -19.12
N THR A 36 18.60 3.53 -20.15
CA THR A 36 18.08 2.17 -20.38
C THR A 36 18.53 1.14 -19.33
N ASP A 37 19.72 1.23 -18.79
CA ASP A 37 20.23 0.23 -17.83
C ASP A 37 19.70 0.52 -16.43
N TYR A 38 19.56 1.81 -16.07
CA TYR A 38 18.89 2.23 -14.84
C TYR A 38 17.42 1.79 -14.82
N SER A 39 16.69 2.00 -15.91
CA SER A 39 15.29 1.57 -16.04
C SER A 39 15.13 0.05 -15.91
N LYS A 40 16.06 -0.74 -16.45
CA LYS A 40 16.02 -2.21 -16.33
C LYS A 40 16.25 -2.68 -14.89
N VAL A 41 17.26 -2.11 -14.21
CA VAL A 41 17.53 -2.46 -12.81
C VAL A 41 16.37 -2.05 -11.92
N LEU A 42 15.82 -0.85 -12.10
CA LEU A 42 14.65 -0.40 -11.36
C LEU A 42 13.45 -1.31 -11.61
N THR A 43 13.17 -1.66 -12.87
CA THR A 43 12.04 -2.55 -13.22
C THR A 43 12.23 -3.93 -12.61
N SER A 44 13.45 -4.51 -12.64
CA SER A 44 13.70 -5.82 -12.03
C SER A 44 13.59 -5.79 -10.50
N THR A 45 14.04 -4.73 -9.85
CA THR A 45 13.92 -4.56 -8.39
C THR A 45 12.47 -4.39 -7.98
N LEU A 46 11.70 -3.59 -8.71
CA LEU A 46 10.27 -3.41 -8.46
C LEU A 46 9.48 -4.69 -8.70
N ALA A 47 9.81 -5.46 -9.74
CA ALA A 47 9.19 -6.75 -9.99
C ALA A 47 9.49 -7.77 -8.88
N ALA A 48 10.71 -7.76 -8.32
CA ALA A 48 11.09 -8.62 -7.20
C ALA A 48 10.36 -8.28 -5.89
N THR A 49 9.84 -7.05 -5.75
CA THR A 49 9.09 -6.58 -4.57
C THR A 49 7.59 -6.49 -4.82
N GLN A 50 7.12 -6.83 -6.02
CA GLN A 50 5.70 -6.82 -6.32
C GLN A 50 4.96 -7.88 -5.51
N LYS A 51 3.89 -7.46 -4.85
CA LYS A 51 2.93 -8.35 -4.17
C LYS A 51 1.66 -8.48 -4.98
N SER A 52 0.99 -9.64 -4.88
CA SER A 52 -0.26 -9.86 -5.60
C SER A 52 -1.21 -10.77 -4.83
N VAL A 53 -2.50 -10.54 -5.03
CA VAL A 53 -3.55 -11.46 -4.57
C VAL A 53 -4.46 -11.83 -5.72
N LYS A 54 -4.74 -13.12 -5.83
CA LYS A 54 -5.73 -13.66 -6.76
C LYS A 54 -7.02 -13.96 -5.99
N ILE A 55 -8.09 -13.34 -6.40
CA ILE A 55 -9.42 -13.56 -5.85
C ILE A 55 -10.19 -14.45 -6.81
N GLN A 56 -10.63 -15.59 -6.30
CA GLN A 56 -11.51 -16.53 -7.00
C GLN A 56 -12.91 -16.43 -6.40
N ILE A 57 -13.93 -16.50 -7.24
CA ILE A 57 -15.33 -16.41 -6.81
C ILE A 57 -16.10 -17.55 -7.47
N ALA A 58 -16.80 -18.34 -6.66
CA ALA A 58 -17.66 -19.41 -7.15
C ALA A 58 -18.78 -18.84 -8.05
N ALA A 59 -19.16 -19.58 -9.09
CA ALA A 59 -20.06 -19.07 -10.13
C ALA A 59 -21.41 -18.59 -9.59
N GLY A 60 -21.98 -19.29 -8.60
CA GLY A 60 -23.24 -18.89 -7.95
C GLY A 60 -23.10 -17.58 -7.20
N ASP A 61 -22.04 -17.43 -6.39
CA ASP A 61 -21.78 -16.22 -5.61
C ASP A 61 -21.47 -15.04 -6.53
N LEU A 62 -20.70 -15.24 -7.61
CA LEU A 62 -20.40 -14.19 -8.58
C LEU A 62 -21.69 -13.58 -9.16
N THR A 63 -22.65 -14.43 -9.52
CA THR A 63 -23.94 -13.99 -10.06
C THR A 63 -24.73 -13.18 -9.02
N LEU A 64 -24.83 -13.69 -7.80
CA LEU A 64 -25.55 -13.02 -6.70
C LEU A 64 -24.91 -11.67 -6.33
N LEU A 65 -23.59 -11.63 -6.17
CA LEU A 65 -22.86 -10.42 -5.83
C LEU A 65 -23.05 -9.32 -6.88
N LYS A 66 -22.96 -9.69 -8.17
CA LYS A 66 -23.17 -8.72 -9.27
C LYS A 66 -24.61 -8.23 -9.36
N GLN A 67 -25.58 -9.11 -9.29
CA GLN A 67 -27.01 -8.74 -9.30
C GLN A 67 -27.36 -7.83 -8.12
N SER A 68 -26.73 -8.02 -6.99
CA SER A 68 -26.94 -7.20 -5.79
C SER A 68 -26.08 -5.93 -5.76
N GLY A 69 -25.28 -5.65 -6.78
CA GLY A 69 -24.49 -4.41 -6.87
C GLY A 69 -23.31 -4.33 -5.90
N TYR A 70 -22.81 -5.48 -5.42
CA TYR A 70 -21.61 -5.52 -4.59
C TYR A 70 -20.36 -5.20 -5.41
N LYS A 71 -19.44 -4.48 -4.79
CA LYS A 71 -18.10 -4.18 -5.30
C LYS A 71 -17.07 -5.04 -4.58
N LEU A 72 -16.05 -5.49 -5.29
CA LEU A 72 -14.86 -6.10 -4.71
C LEU A 72 -13.96 -4.98 -4.20
N CYS A 73 -13.67 -4.99 -2.90
CA CYS A 73 -12.96 -3.91 -2.21
C CYS A 73 -11.66 -4.40 -1.60
N PHE A 74 -10.67 -3.52 -1.58
CA PHE A 74 -9.35 -3.71 -0.99
C PHE A 74 -9.02 -2.57 -0.05
N ALA A 75 -8.34 -2.86 1.08
CA ALA A 75 -7.72 -1.87 1.95
C ALA A 75 -6.32 -2.35 2.35
N LYS A 76 -5.40 -1.42 2.61
CA LYS A 76 -4.01 -1.69 3.01
C LYS A 76 -3.83 -1.32 4.49
N LYS A 77 -3.05 -2.11 5.20
CA LYS A 77 -2.72 -1.83 6.61
C LYS A 77 -1.50 -0.92 6.73
N VAL A 78 -1.56 0.04 7.65
CA VAL A 78 -0.44 0.91 8.00
C VAL A 78 -0.23 0.86 9.51
N GLY A 79 0.95 0.41 9.95
CA GLY A 79 1.26 0.16 11.34
C GLY A 79 0.36 -0.91 11.96
N ASN A 80 0.05 -0.73 13.23
CA ASN A 80 -0.92 -1.55 13.97
C ASN A 80 -2.34 -0.95 13.96
N GLU A 81 -2.54 0.13 13.20
CA GLU A 81 -3.82 0.81 13.09
C GLU A 81 -4.86 -0.06 12.37
N ALA A 82 -6.11 0.23 12.63
CA ALA A 82 -7.20 -0.36 11.86
C ALA A 82 -7.17 0.12 10.40
N TYR A 83 -7.62 -0.71 9.48
CA TYR A 83 -7.89 -0.27 8.11
C TYR A 83 -8.89 0.87 8.13
N ASN A 84 -8.62 1.93 7.38
CA ASN A 84 -9.46 3.12 7.45
C ASN A 84 -9.69 3.83 6.10
N VAL A 85 -9.13 3.31 5.01
CA VAL A 85 -9.36 3.80 3.65
C VAL A 85 -9.60 2.63 2.70
N VAL A 86 -10.63 2.73 1.89
CA VAL A 86 -10.87 1.83 0.75
C VAL A 86 -9.81 2.13 -0.31
N TRP A 87 -8.80 1.28 -0.41
CA TRP A 87 -7.71 1.46 -1.37
C TRP A 87 -8.25 1.44 -2.80
N GLN A 88 -8.99 0.38 -3.14
CA GLN A 88 -9.63 0.21 -4.42
C GLN A 88 -10.99 -0.47 -4.26
N SER A 89 -11.94 -0.12 -5.13
CA SER A 89 -13.24 -0.77 -5.22
C SER A 89 -13.65 -0.98 -6.68
N TYR A 90 -14.09 -2.19 -7.03
CA TYR A 90 -14.38 -2.59 -8.41
C TYR A 90 -15.80 -3.13 -8.54
N VAL A 91 -16.55 -2.60 -9.50
CA VAL A 91 -17.85 -3.14 -9.93
C VAL A 91 -17.66 -4.30 -10.91
N GLN A 92 -16.64 -4.17 -11.77
CA GLN A 92 -16.38 -5.16 -12.82
C GLN A 92 -15.25 -6.11 -12.39
N TYR A 93 -15.60 -7.14 -11.68
CA TYR A 93 -14.72 -8.25 -11.33
C TYR A 93 -15.20 -9.56 -11.97
N LEU A 94 -14.29 -10.51 -12.13
CA LEU A 94 -14.53 -11.81 -12.77
C LEU A 94 -14.43 -12.94 -11.73
N SER A 95 -14.73 -14.16 -12.17
CA SER A 95 -14.52 -15.37 -11.35
C SER A 95 -13.06 -15.54 -10.91
N ASN A 96 -12.13 -14.92 -11.63
CA ASN A 96 -10.71 -14.81 -11.28
C ASN A 96 -10.28 -13.38 -11.52
N SER A 97 -9.83 -12.70 -10.48
CA SER A 97 -9.37 -11.31 -10.52
C SER A 97 -8.05 -11.21 -9.75
N THR A 98 -7.04 -10.60 -10.37
CA THR A 98 -5.73 -10.38 -9.71
C THR A 98 -5.53 -8.91 -9.44
N PHE A 99 -5.18 -8.59 -8.20
CA PHE A 99 -4.79 -7.26 -7.73
C PHE A 99 -3.33 -7.31 -7.29
N SER A 100 -2.51 -6.33 -7.67
CA SER A 100 -1.10 -6.31 -7.32
C SER A 100 -0.62 -4.89 -6.98
N TRP A 101 0.50 -4.80 -6.26
CA TRP A 101 1.09 -3.53 -5.86
C TRP A 101 2.60 -3.62 -5.71
N THR A 102 3.23 -2.46 -5.67
CA THR A 102 4.66 -2.27 -5.44
C THR A 102 4.87 -1.30 -4.29
N PRO A 103 6.04 -1.31 -3.60
CA PRO A 103 6.34 -0.41 -2.49
C PRO A 103 6.70 1.01 -2.99
N GLN A 104 5.82 1.59 -3.81
CA GLN A 104 5.91 2.98 -4.29
C GLN A 104 4.82 3.79 -3.62
N TYR A 105 5.23 4.76 -2.82
CA TYR A 105 4.32 5.54 -1.98
C TYR A 105 4.35 7.01 -2.35
N GLN A 106 3.26 7.70 -1.96
CA GLN A 106 3.19 9.15 -1.94
C GLN A 106 2.68 9.60 -0.58
N LEU A 107 3.42 10.52 0.04
CA LEU A 107 3.01 11.16 1.29
C LEU A 107 2.13 12.37 0.97
N PHE A 108 1.11 12.59 1.80
CA PHE A 108 0.26 13.76 1.76
C PHE A 108 -0.28 14.11 3.15
N GLY A 109 -0.91 15.28 3.25
CA GLY A 109 -1.72 15.70 4.39
C GLY A 109 -3.16 15.93 3.97
N ALA A 110 -4.10 15.61 4.86
CA ALA A 110 -5.51 15.90 4.72
C ALA A 110 -5.99 16.79 5.88
N ASN A 111 -6.95 17.68 5.62
CA ASN A 111 -7.50 18.57 6.65
C ASN A 111 -8.52 17.88 7.56
N SER A 112 -9.09 16.76 7.12
CA SER A 112 -10.11 16.03 7.88
C SER A 112 -10.01 14.53 7.67
N PHE A 113 -10.45 13.79 8.69
CA PHE A 113 -10.81 12.38 8.61
C PHE A 113 -12.29 12.25 8.91
N GLN A 114 -13.07 11.79 7.94
CA GLN A 114 -14.50 11.59 8.10
C GLN A 114 -14.95 10.29 7.44
N ALA A 115 -15.52 9.39 8.24
CA ALA A 115 -16.04 8.11 7.72
C ALA A 115 -17.11 8.34 6.65
N ASN A 116 -17.10 7.47 5.62
CA ASN A 116 -17.99 7.50 4.45
C ASN A 116 -17.79 8.70 3.50
N VAL A 117 -16.68 9.42 3.64
CA VAL A 117 -16.26 10.51 2.75
C VAL A 117 -14.97 10.10 2.04
N GLN A 118 -14.81 10.48 0.80
CA GLN A 118 -13.54 10.29 0.08
C GLN A 118 -12.43 11.15 0.68
N VAL A 119 -11.21 10.64 0.63
CA VAL A 119 -10.02 11.39 1.06
C VAL A 119 -9.87 12.64 0.22
N ASP A 120 -9.80 13.79 0.88
CA ASP A 120 -9.48 15.09 0.29
C ASP A 120 -8.03 15.44 0.65
N VAL A 121 -7.15 15.38 -0.37
CA VAL A 121 -5.73 15.69 -0.22
C VAL A 121 -5.56 17.20 -0.17
N SER A 122 -5.08 17.73 0.94
CA SER A 122 -4.98 19.18 1.19
C SER A 122 -3.59 19.74 0.94
N THR A 123 -2.56 18.89 0.85
CA THR A 123 -1.18 19.28 0.50
C THR A 123 -0.83 18.84 -0.92
N ASN A 124 0.37 19.19 -1.40
CA ASN A 124 0.94 18.51 -2.55
C ASN A 124 1.25 17.03 -2.20
N LEU A 125 1.34 16.20 -3.23
CA LEU A 125 1.79 14.79 -3.13
C LEU A 125 3.30 14.73 -3.33
N VAL A 126 4.00 13.95 -2.48
CA VAL A 126 5.45 13.74 -2.59
C VAL A 126 5.74 12.25 -2.72
N ASN A 127 6.41 11.86 -3.81
CA ASN A 127 6.91 10.49 -3.96
C ASN A 127 7.95 10.21 -2.87
N ILE A 128 7.78 9.13 -2.14
CA ILE A 128 8.59 8.79 -0.97
C ILE A 128 8.72 7.27 -0.85
N GLY A 129 9.89 6.81 -0.40
CA GLY A 129 10.17 5.42 -0.12
C GLY A 129 10.29 5.15 1.37
N LEU A 130 10.42 3.86 1.73
CA LEU A 130 10.79 3.45 3.09
C LEU A 130 12.19 3.98 3.43
N GLY A 131 12.42 4.33 4.70
CA GLY A 131 13.66 4.95 5.17
C GLY A 131 13.78 6.45 4.86
N GLN A 132 12.75 7.04 4.25
CA GLN A 132 12.76 8.45 3.88
C GLN A 132 11.81 9.28 4.76
N GLN A 133 12.09 10.58 4.76
CA GLN A 133 11.27 11.60 5.40
C GLN A 133 10.96 12.74 4.42
N SER A 134 9.86 13.44 4.69
CA SER A 134 9.52 14.71 4.05
C SER A 134 9.11 15.72 5.12
N ILE A 135 9.45 16.98 4.90
CA ILE A 135 9.12 18.09 5.79
C ILE A 135 7.90 18.81 5.23
N LEU A 136 6.84 18.87 6.02
CA LEU A 136 5.72 19.76 5.78
C LEU A 136 6.08 21.13 6.41
N ASP A 137 6.29 22.13 5.59
CA ASP A 137 6.68 23.46 6.05
C ASP A 137 5.51 24.24 6.66
N ASN A 138 5.79 25.41 7.20
CA ASN A 138 4.77 26.28 7.81
C ASN A 138 3.80 26.90 6.80
N ALA A 139 4.06 26.78 5.50
CA ALA A 139 3.14 27.17 4.43
C ALA A 139 2.22 26.03 3.98
N GLY A 140 2.37 24.82 4.56
CA GLY A 140 1.57 23.64 4.21
C GLY A 140 2.07 22.90 2.96
N LEU A 141 3.33 23.08 2.57
CA LEU A 141 3.94 22.41 1.44
C LEU A 141 4.90 21.31 1.90
N LEU A 142 4.73 20.12 1.34
CA LEU A 142 5.66 19.00 1.52
C LEU A 142 6.88 19.20 0.63
N GLY A 143 8.05 19.20 1.24
CA GLY A 143 9.33 19.19 0.55
C GLY A 143 9.66 17.84 -0.07
N SER A 144 10.66 17.80 -0.94
CA SER A 144 11.16 16.56 -1.54
C SER A 144 11.57 15.55 -0.48
N ALA A 145 11.37 14.28 -0.76
CA ALA A 145 11.79 13.19 0.13
C ALA A 145 13.31 13.15 0.27
N THR A 146 13.77 12.97 1.50
CA THR A 146 15.18 12.81 1.87
C THR A 146 15.36 11.57 2.76
N SER A 147 16.55 11.00 2.84
CA SER A 147 16.87 9.96 3.82
C SER A 147 16.74 10.52 5.24
N GLY A 148 16.33 9.72 6.23
CA GLY A 148 16.25 10.16 7.62
C GLY A 148 15.07 9.64 8.42
N GLY A 149 14.46 8.53 8.00
CA GLY A 149 13.46 7.80 8.78
C GLY A 149 13.93 6.38 9.12
N PRO A 150 13.17 5.63 9.93
CA PRO A 150 13.40 4.20 10.12
C PRO A 150 13.30 3.46 8.79
N ASP A 151 14.16 2.46 8.53
CA ASP A 151 14.30 1.77 7.24
C ASP A 151 13.01 1.14 6.70
N THR A 152 12.08 0.80 7.57
CA THR A 152 10.79 0.16 7.23
C THR A 152 9.60 1.11 7.22
N SER A 153 9.84 2.41 7.34
CA SER A 153 8.79 3.39 7.57
C SER A 153 9.02 4.67 6.76
N ILE A 154 7.99 5.49 6.71
CA ILE A 154 7.99 6.82 6.10
C ILE A 154 7.77 7.83 7.20
N THR A 155 8.58 8.89 7.26
CA THR A 155 8.49 9.91 8.30
C THR A 155 7.96 11.23 7.73
N LEU A 156 6.91 11.76 8.34
CA LEU A 156 6.49 13.15 8.17
C LEU A 156 7.13 13.99 9.29
N VAL A 157 7.88 15.03 8.92
CA VAL A 157 8.32 16.09 9.84
C VAL A 157 7.36 17.27 9.65
N ASN A 158 6.47 17.48 10.60
CA ASN A 158 5.40 18.47 10.50
C ASN A 158 5.79 19.77 11.20
N ASN A 159 5.97 20.86 10.45
CA ASN A 159 6.17 22.21 10.95
C ASN A 159 4.93 23.11 10.73
N TYR A 160 3.88 22.58 10.09
CA TYR A 160 2.68 23.34 9.71
C TYR A 160 1.72 23.54 10.89
N GLY A 161 1.38 22.46 11.58
CA GLY A 161 0.35 22.47 12.62
C GLY A 161 -0.56 21.25 12.54
N ALA A 162 -1.83 21.40 12.88
CA ALA A 162 -2.79 20.30 12.89
C ALA A 162 -3.09 19.80 11.47
N ILE A 163 -2.77 18.52 11.20
CA ILE A 163 -2.99 17.85 9.91
C ILE A 163 -3.22 16.35 10.13
N HIS A 164 -3.91 15.69 9.22
CA HIS A 164 -4.01 14.23 9.17
C HIS A 164 -3.01 13.70 8.13
N PRO A 165 -1.89 13.09 8.53
CA PRO A 165 -0.96 12.44 7.60
C PRO A 165 -1.63 11.31 6.84
N GLY A 166 -1.33 11.19 5.55
CA GLY A 166 -1.84 10.15 4.71
C GLY A 166 -0.79 9.57 3.77
N LEU A 167 -1.04 8.35 3.33
CA LEU A 167 -0.23 7.65 2.34
C LEU A 167 -1.10 7.18 1.18
N SER A 168 -0.60 7.36 -0.03
CA SER A 168 -1.04 6.65 -1.24
C SER A 168 -0.03 5.59 -1.62
N GLN A 169 -0.47 4.54 -2.32
CA GLN A 169 0.41 3.49 -2.85
C GLN A 169 0.02 3.14 -4.28
N LEU A 170 1.03 2.89 -5.12
CA LEU A 170 0.85 2.43 -6.49
C LEU A 170 0.35 0.99 -6.51
N SER A 171 -0.76 0.76 -7.19
CA SER A 171 -1.30 -0.58 -7.44
C SER A 171 -1.64 -0.79 -8.90
N THR A 172 -1.64 -2.05 -9.32
CA THR A 172 -2.24 -2.49 -10.59
C THR A 172 -3.56 -3.16 -10.27
N GLY A 173 -4.63 -2.53 -10.70
CA GLY A 173 -5.99 -2.98 -10.46
C GLY A 173 -6.34 -4.27 -11.19
N ILE A 174 -7.48 -4.86 -10.84
CA ILE A 174 -8.02 -6.04 -11.53
C ILE A 174 -8.40 -5.77 -12.99
N ASP A 175 -8.49 -4.51 -13.37
CA ASP A 175 -8.69 -4.00 -14.74
C ASP A 175 -7.37 -3.75 -15.49
N GLY A 176 -6.23 -4.06 -14.87
CA GLY A 176 -4.89 -3.88 -15.42
C GLY A 176 -4.36 -2.44 -15.36
N LYS A 177 -5.11 -1.48 -14.82
CA LYS A 177 -4.67 -0.09 -14.74
C LYS A 177 -3.77 0.11 -13.53
N GLN A 178 -2.72 0.89 -13.73
CA GLN A 178 -1.84 1.34 -12.65
C GLN A 178 -2.29 2.71 -12.15
N ILE A 179 -2.50 2.80 -10.84
CA ILE A 179 -2.91 4.03 -10.18
C ILE A 179 -2.37 4.10 -8.76
N SER A 180 -1.97 5.29 -8.33
CA SER A 180 -1.65 5.59 -6.93
C SER A 180 -2.87 6.20 -6.27
N THR A 181 -3.37 5.55 -5.23
CA THR A 181 -4.54 6.00 -4.47
C THR A 181 -4.30 5.91 -2.97
N PRO A 182 -4.99 6.72 -2.16
CA PRO A 182 -4.89 6.65 -0.70
C PRO A 182 -5.10 5.25 -0.16
N ILE A 183 -4.18 4.84 0.71
CA ILE A 183 -4.26 3.59 1.49
C ILE A 183 -4.55 3.85 2.97
N TYR A 184 -4.23 5.06 3.43
CA TYR A 184 -4.33 5.43 4.84
C TYR A 184 -4.43 6.95 5.01
N VAL A 185 -5.21 7.36 6.01
CA VAL A 185 -5.23 8.73 6.56
C VAL A 185 -5.28 8.59 8.08
N ALA A 186 -4.41 9.26 8.81
CA ALA A 186 -4.45 9.24 10.28
C ALA A 186 -5.81 9.74 10.78
N SER A 187 -6.48 8.96 11.62
CA SER A 187 -7.80 9.32 12.15
C SER A 187 -7.74 10.47 13.15
N ALA A 188 -6.64 10.59 13.88
CA ALA A 188 -6.34 11.73 14.72
C ALA A 188 -5.43 12.72 14.00
N GLN A 189 -5.65 14.01 14.23
CA GLN A 189 -4.72 15.06 13.80
C GLN A 189 -3.40 14.93 14.55
N VAL A 190 -2.30 15.13 13.82
CA VAL A 190 -0.98 15.33 14.41
C VAL A 190 -0.68 16.83 14.42
N VAL A 191 0.03 17.27 15.45
CA VAL A 191 0.55 18.63 15.57
C VAL A 191 1.99 18.70 15.09
N THR A 192 2.66 19.81 15.26
CA THR A 192 4.10 19.95 14.95
C THR A 192 4.93 18.85 15.61
N GLY A 193 5.87 18.29 14.87
CA GLY A 193 6.71 17.16 15.32
C GLY A 193 6.90 16.10 14.25
N GLN A 194 7.29 14.91 14.66
CA GLN A 194 7.53 13.79 13.77
C GLN A 194 6.42 12.75 13.89
N THR A 195 5.96 12.23 12.76
CA THR A 195 5.02 11.11 12.67
C THR A 195 5.59 10.04 11.76
N VAL A 196 5.61 8.80 12.24
CA VAL A 196 6.11 7.64 11.51
C VAL A 196 4.93 6.82 11.01
N LEU A 197 4.91 6.57 9.71
CA LEU A 197 3.92 5.74 9.01
C LEU A 197 4.61 4.49 8.50
N THR A 198 4.14 3.33 8.93
CA THR A 198 4.76 2.03 8.61
C THR A 198 3.80 1.18 7.77
N PRO A 199 3.84 1.27 6.44
CA PRO A 199 3.05 0.38 5.59
C PRO A 199 3.50 -1.07 5.81
N VAL A 200 2.56 -1.97 6.03
CA VAL A 200 2.84 -3.41 6.17
C VAL A 200 2.23 -4.19 5.01
N GLU A 201 2.77 -5.38 4.71
CA GLU A 201 2.33 -6.18 3.56
C GLU A 201 1.06 -6.99 3.87
N THR A 202 0.10 -6.36 4.55
CA THR A 202 -1.19 -6.94 4.92
C THR A 202 -2.32 -6.13 4.30
N ILE A 203 -3.26 -6.82 3.66
CA ILE A 203 -4.44 -6.22 3.05
C ILE A 203 -5.72 -6.86 3.57
N LEU A 204 -6.80 -6.10 3.52
CA LEU A 204 -8.16 -6.56 3.76
C LEU A 204 -8.90 -6.64 2.43
N VAL A 205 -9.66 -7.74 2.23
CA VAL A 205 -10.50 -7.94 1.04
C VAL A 205 -11.92 -8.26 1.47
N TRP A 206 -12.91 -7.61 0.86
CA TRP A 206 -14.32 -7.84 1.16
C TRP A 206 -15.23 -7.42 0.00
N PHE A 207 -16.52 -7.72 0.12
CA PHE A 207 -17.55 -7.21 -0.78
C PHE A 207 -18.43 -6.20 -0.06
N GLU A 208 -18.70 -5.05 -0.69
CA GLU A 208 -19.53 -3.98 -0.13
C GLU A 208 -20.29 -3.24 -1.22
N GLN A 209 -21.52 -2.79 -0.89
CA GLN A 209 -22.33 -1.92 -1.75
C GLN A 209 -22.01 -0.45 -1.44
N ASN A 210 -22.32 0.44 -2.38
CA ASN A 210 -22.31 1.91 -2.18
C ASN A 210 -21.00 2.51 -1.66
N VAL A 211 -19.88 1.82 -1.81
CA VAL A 211 -18.54 2.30 -1.43
C VAL A 211 -17.74 2.67 -2.68
N GLN A 212 -16.82 3.61 -2.55
CA GLN A 212 -15.94 4.06 -3.64
C GLN A 212 -14.47 3.95 -3.21
N THR A 213 -13.59 3.85 -4.19
CA THR A 213 -12.15 4.01 -3.99
C THR A 213 -11.85 5.30 -3.24
N SER A 214 -10.88 5.25 -2.33
CA SER A 214 -10.47 6.36 -1.45
C SER A 214 -11.51 6.78 -0.40
N THR A 215 -12.58 6.03 -0.16
CA THR A 215 -13.53 6.31 0.91
C THR A 215 -12.92 5.96 2.27
N MET A 216 -12.93 6.90 3.20
CA MET A 216 -12.53 6.67 4.61
C MET A 216 -13.59 5.87 5.36
N PHE A 217 -13.17 5.02 6.29
CA PHE A 217 -14.07 4.28 7.17
C PHE A 217 -13.47 4.08 8.57
N SER A 218 -14.34 3.92 9.56
CA SER A 218 -13.95 3.76 10.98
C SER A 218 -14.47 2.48 11.62
N THR A 219 -15.23 1.66 10.88
CA THR A 219 -15.82 0.41 11.39
C THR A 219 -15.23 -0.79 10.68
N SER A 220 -15.12 -1.92 11.40
CA SER A 220 -14.71 -3.19 10.80
C SER A 220 -15.69 -3.62 9.70
N ARG A 221 -15.17 -4.32 8.69
CA ARG A 221 -15.98 -4.86 7.59
C ARG A 221 -16.38 -6.30 7.89
N SER A 222 -17.67 -6.58 7.79
CA SER A 222 -18.19 -7.94 7.91
C SER A 222 -17.80 -8.78 6.69
N GLN A 223 -17.67 -10.09 6.89
CA GLN A 223 -17.31 -11.04 5.81
C GLN A 223 -16.07 -10.61 5.01
N SER A 224 -15.07 -10.04 5.69
CA SER A 224 -13.78 -9.70 5.12
C SER A 224 -12.75 -10.80 5.38
N ILE A 225 -11.70 -10.81 4.57
CA ILE A 225 -10.51 -11.63 4.81
C ILE A 225 -9.27 -10.76 4.86
N GLU A 226 -8.47 -10.95 5.90
CA GLU A 226 -7.13 -10.36 5.99
C GLU A 226 -6.13 -11.30 5.31
N ILE A 227 -5.23 -10.76 4.51
CA ILE A 227 -4.20 -11.49 3.78
C ILE A 227 -2.86 -10.85 4.08
N ASP A 228 -2.02 -11.57 4.80
CA ASP A 228 -0.66 -11.17 5.12
C ASP A 228 0.31 -11.74 4.08
N LEU A 229 1.05 -10.86 3.42
CA LEU A 229 2.08 -11.19 2.43
C LEU A 229 3.48 -10.76 2.91
N THR A 230 3.70 -10.62 4.22
CA THR A 230 5.01 -10.22 4.76
C THR A 230 6.12 -11.16 4.27
N PHE A 231 5.85 -12.46 4.23
CA PHE A 231 6.82 -13.48 3.82
C PHE A 231 6.56 -14.08 2.44
N ASP A 232 5.42 -13.75 1.82
CA ASP A 232 5.00 -14.27 0.53
C ASP A 232 4.86 -13.13 -0.49
N ASN A 233 5.04 -13.42 -1.77
CA ASN A 233 4.81 -12.46 -2.84
C ASN A 233 3.42 -12.58 -3.46
N SER A 234 2.72 -13.68 -3.19
CA SER A 234 1.36 -13.88 -3.71
C SER A 234 0.52 -14.77 -2.81
N ALA A 235 -0.80 -14.56 -2.89
CA ALA A 235 -1.77 -15.44 -2.26
C ALA A 235 -3.01 -15.60 -3.14
N THR A 236 -3.71 -16.72 -2.98
CA THR A 236 -5.02 -16.96 -3.59
C THR A 236 -6.07 -17.11 -2.50
N ARG A 237 -7.24 -16.53 -2.71
CA ARG A 237 -8.42 -16.68 -1.84
C ARG A 237 -9.64 -17.01 -2.67
N LEU A 238 -10.44 -17.94 -2.19
CA LEU A 238 -11.71 -18.32 -2.81
C LEU A 238 -12.87 -17.79 -1.96
N TYR A 239 -13.79 -17.12 -2.59
CA TYR A 239 -15.10 -16.78 -2.02
C TYR A 239 -16.14 -17.77 -2.53
N SER A 240 -16.74 -18.54 -1.62
CA SER A 240 -17.74 -19.56 -1.95
C SER A 240 -18.72 -19.76 -0.81
N GLY A 241 -20.02 -19.82 -1.13
CA GLY A 241 -21.08 -19.99 -0.13
C GLY A 241 -21.14 -18.86 0.91
N GLY A 242 -20.80 -17.64 0.53
CA GLY A 242 -20.76 -16.48 1.41
C GLY A 242 -19.55 -16.41 2.34
N SER A 243 -18.51 -17.22 2.11
CA SER A 243 -17.35 -17.34 2.99
C SER A 243 -16.03 -17.34 2.21
N TRP A 244 -14.96 -16.86 2.87
CA TRP A 244 -13.61 -16.87 2.33
C TRP A 244 -12.85 -18.14 2.76
N THR A 245 -12.07 -18.69 1.83
CA THR A 245 -11.15 -19.81 2.10
C THR A 245 -9.77 -19.56 1.48
N VAL A 246 -8.75 -20.14 2.10
CA VAL A 246 -7.38 -20.18 1.58
C VAL A 246 -7.31 -21.30 0.53
N VAL A 247 -6.65 -21.02 -0.61
CA VAL A 247 -6.46 -21.97 -1.70
C VAL A 247 -4.96 -22.19 -1.93
#